data_6c6d1bacb42207d446a6df15bb44ce6f
#
_entry.id   6c6d1bacb42207d446a6df15bb44ce6f
#
_cell.length_a   1.000
_cell.length_b   1.000
_cell.length_c   1.000
_cell.angle_alpha   90.00
_cell.angle_beta   90.00
_cell.angle_gamma   90.00
#
_symmetry.space_group_name_H-M   'P 1'
#
loop_
_entity.id
_entity.type
_entity.pdbx_description
1 polymer ?
#
loop_
_entity_poly.entity_id
_entity_poly.type
_entity_poly.pdbx_seq_one_letter_code
_entity_poly.pdbx_strand_id
1 'polypeptide(L)'
;DQPRSRGLGDVYKRQGNTIKDWLQFDEKGQLVWDDNSFQQHVADYVAQLAATYDTVGTEREFQTTSGRTVYVSSSVYGWKIDQSAETAQLSKEIQSGTQTTREPVFSQTANAYGVNDLGNTYIEVDLSEQHMYYYQNGADIFESDFVSGNMSYADRQTHAGIFTLYYKKSPDVLRGTMKADGTYEYESKVEYWMPFDGGIGFHDASWQPTFGGSRYKSHGSHGCVNLPPSVAPKMYELVYLSLIHI
;
A
#
# COMPACT_ATOMS: atom_id res chain seq x y z
N ASP A 1 -5.99 13.84 -25.47
CA ASP A 1 -4.57 13.77 -25.11
C ASP A 1 -4.48 13.31 -23.65
N GLN A 2 -4.29 12.02 -23.47
CA GLN A 2 -3.99 11.45 -22.17
C GLN A 2 -2.60 11.93 -21.74
N PRO A 3 -2.39 12.40 -20.50
CA PRO A 3 -1.06 12.69 -20.01
C PRO A 3 -0.29 11.36 -19.98
N ARG A 4 0.70 11.25 -20.86
CA ARG A 4 1.64 10.13 -20.84
C ARG A 4 2.23 10.04 -19.45
N SER A 5 2.20 8.88 -18.84
CA SER A 5 2.87 8.54 -17.60
C SER A 5 4.34 8.97 -17.71
N ARG A 6 4.66 10.15 -17.17
CA ARG A 6 6.05 10.55 -17.03
C ARG A 6 6.61 9.73 -15.88
N GLY A 7 7.40 8.73 -16.21
CA GLY A 7 8.13 7.98 -15.20
C GLY A 7 9.00 8.89 -14.37
N LEU A 8 9.24 8.57 -13.11
CA LEU A 8 10.11 9.30 -12.18
C LEU A 8 11.49 9.65 -12.77
N GLY A 9 11.97 8.90 -13.78
CA GLY A 9 13.20 9.19 -14.52
C GLY A 9 13.22 10.53 -15.27
N ASP A 10 12.08 11.19 -15.50
CA ASP A 10 12.02 12.52 -16.12
C ASP A 10 12.23 13.67 -15.11
N VAL A 11 12.18 13.39 -13.81
CA VAL A 11 12.26 14.38 -12.72
C VAL A 11 13.66 15.01 -12.68
N TYR A 12 14.70 14.27 -12.94
CA TYR A 12 16.10 14.71 -12.76
C TYR A 12 16.73 15.44 -13.96
N LYS A 13 16.10 15.48 -15.11
CA LYS A 13 16.66 16.15 -16.32
C LYS A 13 16.65 17.69 -16.28
N ARG A 14 16.00 18.31 -15.28
CA ARG A 14 15.88 19.80 -15.20
C ARG A 14 16.75 20.48 -14.14
N GLN A 15 17.62 19.76 -13.46
CA GLN A 15 18.32 20.22 -12.27
C GLN A 15 19.25 21.44 -12.48
N GLY A 16 19.91 21.56 -13.61
CA GLY A 16 20.86 22.65 -13.85
C GLY A 16 20.24 24.04 -13.75
N ASN A 17 19.05 24.26 -14.30
CA ASN A 17 18.37 25.55 -14.23
C ASN A 17 17.81 25.84 -12.82
N THR A 18 17.29 24.83 -12.13
CA THR A 18 16.77 24.96 -10.77
C THR A 18 17.88 25.31 -9.78
N ILE A 19 19.02 24.62 -9.85
CA ILE A 19 20.17 24.87 -8.96
C ILE A 19 20.76 26.29 -9.18
N LYS A 20 20.78 26.74 -10.44
CA LYS A 20 21.26 28.10 -10.75
C LYS A 20 20.52 29.18 -9.97
N ASP A 21 19.19 29.01 -9.79
CA ASP A 21 18.35 29.98 -9.11
C ASP A 21 18.57 29.96 -7.57
N TRP A 22 19.26 28.98 -7.04
CA TRP A 22 19.61 28.86 -5.61
C TRP A 22 20.96 29.53 -5.29
N LEU A 23 21.76 29.87 -6.33
CA LEU A 23 23.06 30.50 -6.15
C LEU A 23 22.91 32.01 -5.89
N GLN A 24 23.56 32.48 -4.85
CA GLN A 24 23.59 33.88 -4.51
C GLN A 24 24.93 34.50 -4.98
N PHE A 25 24.87 35.72 -5.49
CA PHE A 25 26.05 36.47 -5.94
C PHE A 25 26.09 37.82 -5.23
N ASP A 26 27.29 38.26 -4.86
CA ASP A 26 27.50 39.59 -4.31
C ASP A 26 27.42 40.67 -5.39
N GLU A 27 27.55 41.94 -4.98
CA GLU A 27 27.54 43.10 -5.88
C GLU A 27 28.67 43.09 -6.93
N LYS A 28 29.70 42.28 -6.72
CA LYS A 28 30.83 42.09 -7.65
C LYS A 28 30.66 40.85 -8.53
N GLY A 29 29.52 40.16 -8.42
CA GLY A 29 29.21 38.93 -9.16
C GLY A 29 29.97 37.69 -8.66
N GLN A 30 30.49 37.72 -7.43
CA GLN A 30 31.12 36.57 -6.82
C GLN A 30 30.09 35.71 -6.09
N LEU A 31 30.22 34.40 -6.22
CA LEU A 31 29.33 33.45 -5.55
C LEU A 31 29.44 33.58 -4.03
N VAL A 32 28.31 33.85 -3.39
CA VAL A 32 28.17 33.84 -1.93
C VAL A 32 27.54 32.53 -1.54
N TRP A 33 28.27 31.71 -0.81
CA TRP A 33 27.77 30.43 -0.32
C TRP A 33 27.19 30.61 1.08
N ASP A 34 25.88 30.34 1.21
CA ASP A 34 25.15 30.21 2.49
C ASP A 34 24.58 28.80 2.62
N ASP A 35 25.19 28.02 3.49
CA ASP A 35 24.79 26.64 3.73
C ASP A 35 23.31 26.51 4.17
N ASN A 36 22.82 27.41 5.02
CA ASN A 36 21.46 27.35 5.51
C ASN A 36 20.44 27.62 4.40
N SER A 37 20.71 28.68 3.60
CA SER A 37 19.87 28.99 2.44
C SER A 37 19.88 27.87 1.41
N PHE A 38 21.06 27.31 1.13
CA PHE A 38 21.20 26.18 0.22
C PHE A 38 20.41 24.93 0.69
N GLN A 39 20.58 24.54 1.95
CA GLN A 39 19.85 23.39 2.52
C GLN A 39 18.33 23.59 2.49
N GLN A 40 17.88 24.84 2.73
CA GLN A 40 16.45 25.15 2.66
C GLN A 40 15.93 24.99 1.23
N HIS A 41 16.64 25.50 0.22
CA HIS A 41 16.24 25.35 -1.19
C HIS A 41 16.17 23.89 -1.62
N VAL A 42 17.15 23.07 -1.19
CA VAL A 42 17.13 21.63 -1.49
C VAL A 42 15.93 20.97 -0.80
N ALA A 43 15.66 21.27 0.46
CA ALA A 43 14.52 20.72 1.20
C ALA A 43 13.18 21.13 0.57
N ASP A 44 13.02 22.40 0.18
CA ASP A 44 11.82 22.88 -0.49
C ASP A 44 11.59 22.19 -1.84
N TYR A 45 12.67 21.97 -2.59
CA TYR A 45 12.62 21.22 -3.85
C TYR A 45 12.21 19.77 -3.63
N VAL A 46 12.79 19.08 -2.66
CA VAL A 46 12.43 17.71 -2.31
C VAL A 46 10.97 17.61 -1.83
N ALA A 47 10.50 18.62 -1.06
CA ALA A 47 9.09 18.69 -0.65
C ALA A 47 8.15 18.85 -1.85
N GLN A 48 8.52 19.63 -2.87
CA GLN A 48 7.75 19.75 -4.12
C GLN A 48 7.74 18.44 -4.91
N LEU A 49 8.86 17.71 -4.95
CA LEU A 49 8.90 16.38 -5.55
C LEU A 49 7.95 15.42 -4.82
N ALA A 50 8.01 15.39 -3.49
CA ALA A 50 7.12 14.54 -2.67
C ALA A 50 5.65 14.90 -2.92
N ALA A 51 5.29 16.18 -2.89
CA ALA A 51 3.92 16.63 -3.17
C ALA A 51 3.42 16.27 -4.58
N THR A 52 4.34 16.07 -5.52
CA THR A 52 3.99 15.77 -6.93
C THR A 52 3.94 14.26 -7.21
N TYR A 53 4.77 13.48 -6.54
CA TYR A 53 5.01 12.08 -6.91
C TYR A 53 4.66 11.06 -5.83
N ASP A 54 4.50 11.48 -4.56
CA ASP A 54 4.03 10.58 -3.52
C ASP A 54 2.59 10.14 -3.81
N THR A 55 2.34 8.84 -3.68
CA THR A 55 1.01 8.26 -3.88
C THR A 55 0.39 7.72 -2.60
N VAL A 56 1.15 7.66 -1.49
CA VAL A 56 0.59 7.33 -0.17
C VAL A 56 -0.48 8.35 0.21
N GLY A 57 -1.65 7.87 0.60
CA GLY A 57 -2.80 8.70 0.97
C GLY A 57 -3.60 9.25 -0.21
N THR A 58 -3.17 9.04 -1.45
CA THR A 58 -3.94 9.47 -2.62
C THR A 58 -5.04 8.45 -2.97
N GLU A 59 -6.10 8.95 -3.58
CA GLU A 59 -7.18 8.13 -4.08
C GLU A 59 -6.84 7.58 -5.47
N ARG A 60 -7.18 6.32 -5.72
CA ARG A 60 -6.97 5.62 -7.00
C ARG A 60 -8.30 5.16 -7.55
N GLU A 61 -8.52 5.41 -8.82
CA GLU A 61 -9.62 4.79 -9.55
C GLU A 61 -9.26 3.33 -9.85
N PHE A 62 -10.14 2.41 -9.44
CA PHE A 62 -9.96 0.98 -9.65
C PHE A 62 -11.18 0.38 -10.35
N GLN A 63 -10.94 -0.36 -11.42
CA GLN A 63 -11.96 -1.13 -12.11
C GLN A 63 -12.01 -2.53 -11.51
N THR A 64 -13.11 -2.84 -10.84
CA THR A 64 -13.31 -4.19 -10.25
C THR A 64 -13.54 -5.24 -11.33
N THR A 65 -13.24 -6.49 -11.00
CA THR A 65 -13.53 -7.65 -11.87
C THR A 65 -15.03 -7.76 -12.18
N SER A 66 -15.88 -7.37 -11.25
CA SER A 66 -17.35 -7.30 -11.44
C SER A 66 -17.82 -6.13 -12.33
N GLY A 67 -16.88 -5.30 -12.86
CA GLY A 67 -17.16 -4.21 -13.81
C GLY A 67 -17.58 -2.89 -13.16
N ARG A 68 -17.41 -2.71 -11.86
CA ARG A 68 -17.67 -1.46 -11.16
C ARG A 68 -16.42 -0.59 -11.09
N THR A 69 -16.58 0.72 -11.15
CA THR A 69 -15.52 1.66 -10.81
C THR A 69 -15.62 1.99 -9.33
N VAL A 70 -14.54 1.79 -8.59
CA VAL A 70 -14.43 2.18 -7.19
C VAL A 70 -13.22 3.08 -6.98
N TYR A 71 -13.22 3.84 -5.89
CA TYR A 71 -12.12 4.71 -5.52
C TYR A 71 -11.53 4.21 -4.21
N VAL A 72 -10.24 3.89 -4.23
CA VAL A 72 -9.53 3.29 -3.10
C VAL A 72 -8.32 4.12 -2.71
N SER A 73 -8.07 4.25 -1.42
CA SER A 73 -6.92 4.94 -0.87
C SER A 73 -6.24 4.12 0.22
N SER A 74 -5.01 4.47 0.54
CA SER A 74 -4.27 3.84 1.63
C SER A 74 -3.30 4.80 2.28
N SER A 75 -3.26 4.81 3.60
CA SER A 75 -2.22 5.50 4.37
C SER A 75 -0.95 4.66 4.55
N VAL A 76 -1.01 3.38 4.18
CA VAL A 76 0.07 2.40 4.40
C VAL A 76 0.62 1.78 3.11
N TYR A 77 0.13 2.24 1.95
CA TYR A 77 0.59 1.77 0.64
C TYR A 77 0.76 2.93 -0.34
N GLY A 78 1.79 2.86 -1.17
CA GLY A 78 2.10 3.84 -2.22
C GLY A 78 3.57 4.24 -2.21
N TRP A 79 3.96 5.08 -3.15
CA TRP A 79 5.26 5.73 -3.19
C TRP A 79 5.33 6.84 -2.16
N LYS A 80 6.43 6.91 -1.41
CA LYS A 80 6.69 7.99 -0.47
C LYS A 80 8.18 8.30 -0.42
N ILE A 81 8.54 9.52 -0.78
CA ILE A 81 9.92 10.00 -0.70
C ILE A 81 10.31 10.18 0.78
N ASP A 82 11.47 9.65 1.16
CA ASP A 82 12.13 10.03 2.40
C ASP A 82 12.75 11.41 2.23
N GLN A 83 12.00 12.45 2.55
CA GLN A 83 12.42 13.83 2.30
C GLN A 83 13.72 14.20 3.02
N SER A 84 13.96 13.65 4.21
CA SER A 84 15.18 13.89 4.97
C SER A 84 16.40 13.25 4.31
N ALA A 85 16.28 11.95 4.00
CA ALA A 85 17.37 11.22 3.36
C ALA A 85 17.64 11.73 1.93
N GLU A 86 16.60 12.05 1.17
CA GLU A 86 16.73 12.61 -0.17
C GLU A 86 17.38 14.00 -0.16
N THR A 87 16.98 14.88 0.77
CA THR A 87 17.61 16.19 0.94
C THR A 87 19.10 16.06 1.24
N ALA A 88 19.48 15.17 2.13
CA ALA A 88 20.88 14.93 2.48
C ALA A 88 21.67 14.38 1.29
N GLN A 89 21.11 13.40 0.57
CA GLN A 89 21.74 12.80 -0.60
C GLN A 89 21.90 13.81 -1.75
N LEU A 90 20.84 14.55 -2.07
CA LEU A 90 20.84 15.54 -3.14
C LEU A 90 21.80 16.71 -2.84
N SER A 91 21.82 17.18 -1.59
CA SER A 91 22.78 18.22 -1.15
C SER A 91 24.22 17.78 -1.38
N LYS A 92 24.57 16.55 -1.00
CA LYS A 92 25.91 15.97 -1.20
C LYS A 92 26.28 15.88 -2.68
N GLU A 93 25.35 15.44 -3.52
CA GLU A 93 25.57 15.33 -4.97
C GLU A 93 25.80 16.70 -5.63
N ILE A 94 25.01 17.70 -5.27
CA ILE A 94 25.16 19.07 -5.78
C ILE A 94 26.50 19.65 -5.34
N GLN A 95 26.85 19.56 -4.06
CA GLN A 95 28.10 20.09 -3.51
C GLN A 95 29.35 19.43 -4.14
N SER A 96 29.27 18.15 -4.47
CA SER A 96 30.38 17.43 -5.12
C SER A 96 30.43 17.60 -6.63
N GLY A 97 29.43 18.28 -7.24
CA GLY A 97 29.30 18.42 -8.70
C GLY A 97 29.01 17.09 -9.40
N THR A 98 28.51 16.09 -8.66
CA THR A 98 28.22 14.78 -9.22
C THR A 98 27.00 14.83 -10.14
N GLN A 99 27.19 14.45 -11.40
CA GLN A 99 26.10 14.27 -12.34
C GLN A 99 25.63 12.81 -12.31
N THR A 100 24.41 12.60 -11.86
CA THR A 100 23.82 11.26 -11.77
C THR A 100 22.37 11.27 -12.22
N THR A 101 21.87 10.11 -12.65
CA THR A 101 20.45 9.86 -12.84
C THR A 101 20.08 8.68 -11.93
N ARG A 102 19.24 8.93 -10.97
CA ARG A 102 18.78 7.92 -10.01
C ARG A 102 17.34 8.18 -9.59
N GLU A 103 16.77 7.23 -8.94
CA GLU A 103 15.49 7.42 -8.25
C GLU A 103 15.70 8.16 -6.91
N PRO A 104 14.69 8.88 -6.41
CA PRO A 104 14.70 9.43 -5.06
C PRO A 104 14.93 8.34 -4.00
N VAL A 105 15.40 8.76 -2.83
CA VAL A 105 15.37 7.89 -1.66
C VAL A 105 13.94 7.79 -1.18
N PHE A 106 13.40 6.57 -1.19
CA PHE A 106 12.04 6.31 -0.75
C PHE A 106 12.00 5.75 0.67
N SER A 107 11.08 6.21 1.49
CA SER A 107 10.71 5.57 2.76
C SER A 107 9.69 4.45 2.54
N GLN A 108 8.96 4.49 1.42
CA GLN A 108 8.00 3.46 1.01
C GLN A 108 7.92 3.38 -0.51
N THR A 109 7.73 2.17 -1.02
CA THR A 109 7.61 1.88 -2.44
C THR A 109 6.26 1.23 -2.76
N ALA A 110 5.87 1.27 -4.04
CA ALA A 110 4.71 0.58 -4.57
C ALA A 110 5.13 -0.40 -5.68
N ASN A 111 4.17 -1.21 -6.18
CA ASN A 111 4.46 -2.26 -7.16
C ASN A 111 4.66 -1.72 -8.58
N ALA A 112 4.13 -0.54 -8.89
CA ALA A 112 4.26 0.08 -10.21
C ALA A 112 4.39 1.60 -10.08
N TYR A 113 4.88 2.25 -11.13
CA TYR A 113 4.89 3.70 -11.25
C TYR A 113 3.60 4.23 -11.87
N GLY A 114 3.25 5.45 -11.54
CA GLY A 114 2.11 6.18 -12.10
C GLY A 114 0.94 6.28 -11.13
N VAL A 115 -0.18 6.79 -11.63
CA VAL A 115 -1.41 7.01 -10.82
C VAL A 115 -2.06 5.70 -10.35
N ASN A 116 -1.89 4.62 -11.12
CA ASN A 116 -2.24 3.27 -10.68
C ASN A 116 -0.96 2.50 -10.34
N ASP A 117 -0.50 2.68 -9.12
CA ASP A 117 0.73 2.08 -8.60
C ASP A 117 0.54 0.66 -8.04
N LEU A 118 -0.68 0.09 -8.17
CA LEU A 118 -1.01 -1.27 -7.69
C LEU A 118 -0.28 -2.36 -8.50
N GLY A 119 -0.01 -2.08 -9.77
CA GLY A 119 0.60 -3.06 -10.67
C GLY A 119 -0.39 -4.14 -11.11
N ASN A 120 0.15 -5.29 -11.52
CA ASN A 120 -0.62 -6.37 -12.14
C ASN A 120 -0.67 -7.65 -11.29
N THR A 121 -0.19 -7.60 -10.04
CA THR A 121 -0.22 -8.73 -9.12
C THR A 121 -0.81 -8.28 -7.80
N TYR A 122 -2.04 -8.70 -7.52
CA TYR A 122 -2.79 -8.29 -6.33
C TYR A 122 -3.92 -9.28 -6.03
N ILE A 123 -4.49 -9.20 -4.84
CA ILE A 123 -5.78 -9.81 -4.50
C ILE A 123 -6.83 -8.71 -4.52
N GLU A 124 -7.87 -8.89 -5.31
CA GLU A 124 -9.10 -8.12 -5.24
C GLU A 124 -10.08 -8.84 -4.30
N VAL A 125 -10.56 -8.12 -3.28
CA VAL A 125 -11.54 -8.62 -2.31
C VAL A 125 -12.83 -7.82 -2.47
N ASP A 126 -13.76 -8.32 -3.27
CA ASP A 126 -15.05 -7.68 -3.46
C ASP A 126 -15.98 -7.96 -2.28
N LEU A 127 -16.03 -7.03 -1.32
CA LEU A 127 -16.87 -7.14 -0.13
C LEU A 127 -18.36 -7.15 -0.44
N SER A 128 -18.78 -6.58 -1.56
CA SER A 128 -20.19 -6.56 -1.96
C SER A 128 -20.66 -7.90 -2.52
N GLU A 129 -19.80 -8.52 -3.34
CA GLU A 129 -20.05 -9.83 -3.94
C GLU A 129 -19.65 -10.99 -3.01
N GLN A 130 -18.84 -10.71 -1.98
CA GLN A 130 -18.24 -11.72 -1.09
C GLN A 130 -17.42 -12.75 -1.88
N HIS A 131 -16.71 -12.23 -2.89
CA HIS A 131 -15.86 -12.99 -3.80
C HIS A 131 -14.51 -12.33 -3.94
N MET A 132 -13.44 -13.12 -4.02
CA MET A 132 -12.08 -12.61 -4.22
C MET A 132 -11.46 -13.21 -5.48
N TYR A 133 -10.57 -12.41 -6.09
CA TYR A 133 -9.78 -12.78 -7.25
C TYR A 133 -8.30 -12.57 -6.96
N TYR A 134 -7.45 -13.49 -7.36
CA TYR A 134 -6.01 -13.33 -7.29
C TYR A 134 -5.41 -13.17 -8.68
N TYR A 135 -4.93 -11.98 -8.94
CA TYR A 135 -4.23 -11.64 -10.17
C TYR A 135 -2.72 -11.81 -10.01
N GLN A 136 -2.09 -12.49 -10.96
CA GLN A 136 -0.64 -12.56 -11.08
C GLN A 136 -0.23 -12.16 -12.50
N ASN A 137 0.57 -11.10 -12.62
CA ASN A 137 1.00 -10.54 -13.90
C ASN A 137 -0.18 -10.21 -14.84
N GLY A 138 -1.29 -9.76 -14.29
CA GLY A 138 -2.50 -9.39 -15.02
C GLY A 138 -3.42 -10.55 -15.39
N ALA A 139 -3.05 -11.78 -15.07
CA ALA A 139 -3.91 -12.96 -15.28
C ALA A 139 -4.61 -13.31 -13.95
N ASP A 140 -5.93 -13.52 -14.01
CA ASP A 140 -6.66 -14.14 -12.92
C ASP A 140 -6.30 -15.62 -12.87
N ILE A 141 -5.67 -16.05 -11.79
CA ILE A 141 -5.19 -17.42 -11.61
C ILE A 141 -5.87 -18.17 -10.49
N PHE A 142 -6.66 -17.47 -9.69
CA PHE A 142 -7.33 -18.07 -8.55
C PHE A 142 -8.47 -17.18 -8.04
N GLU A 143 -9.62 -17.76 -7.81
CA GLU A 143 -10.80 -17.08 -7.25
C GLU A 143 -11.49 -17.92 -6.18
N SER A 144 -12.23 -17.29 -5.30
CA SER A 144 -13.03 -17.99 -4.27
C SER A 144 -14.07 -17.08 -3.64
N ASP A 145 -15.18 -17.67 -3.25
CA ASP A 145 -16.08 -17.07 -2.28
C ASP A 145 -15.44 -17.01 -0.89
N PHE A 146 -15.86 -16.03 -0.10
CA PHE A 146 -15.43 -15.85 1.30
C PHE A 146 -16.60 -15.36 2.18
N VAL A 147 -16.35 -15.21 3.48
CA VAL A 147 -17.24 -14.48 4.39
C VAL A 147 -16.42 -13.42 5.12
N SER A 148 -16.76 -12.15 4.90
CA SER A 148 -16.13 -11.01 5.55
C SER A 148 -16.67 -10.73 6.95
N GLY A 149 -16.25 -9.61 7.51
CA GLY A 149 -16.72 -9.11 8.80
C GLY A 149 -18.24 -8.88 8.86
N ASN A 150 -18.79 -9.01 10.05
CA ASN A 150 -20.23 -8.94 10.30
C ASN A 150 -20.73 -7.50 10.20
N MET A 151 -21.57 -7.22 9.20
CA MET A 151 -22.12 -5.89 8.94
C MET A 151 -23.10 -5.40 10.02
N SER A 152 -23.63 -6.27 10.88
CA SER A 152 -24.52 -5.88 11.99
C SER A 152 -23.78 -5.15 13.12
N TYR A 153 -22.44 -5.18 13.13
CA TYR A 153 -21.60 -4.57 14.15
C TYR A 153 -20.54 -3.70 13.47
N ALA A 154 -20.51 -2.41 13.81
CA ALA A 154 -19.60 -1.45 13.19
C ALA A 154 -18.11 -1.77 13.45
N ASP A 155 -17.80 -2.34 14.61
CA ASP A 155 -16.45 -2.74 15.04
C ASP A 155 -16.00 -4.12 14.48
N ARG A 156 -16.85 -4.76 13.67
CA ARG A 156 -16.56 -6.08 13.09
C ARG A 156 -16.56 -6.08 11.56
N GLN A 157 -16.64 -4.92 10.95
CA GLN A 157 -16.59 -4.83 9.50
C GLN A 157 -15.17 -5.01 8.97
N THR A 158 -15.03 -5.69 7.84
CA THR A 158 -13.78 -5.67 7.07
C THR A 158 -13.61 -4.29 6.46
N HIS A 159 -12.47 -3.66 6.65
CA HIS A 159 -12.21 -2.32 6.12
C HIS A 159 -11.93 -2.41 4.61
N ALA A 160 -12.47 -1.43 3.88
CA ALA A 160 -12.10 -1.23 2.48
C ALA A 160 -10.83 -0.39 2.39
N GLY A 161 -9.99 -0.67 1.40
CA GLY A 161 -8.73 0.05 1.18
C GLY A 161 -7.67 -0.82 0.51
N ILE A 162 -6.45 -0.29 0.46
CA ILE A 162 -5.30 -1.01 -0.07
C ILE A 162 -4.40 -1.37 1.09
N PHE A 163 -4.07 -2.65 1.18
CA PHE A 163 -3.28 -3.22 2.27
C PHE A 163 -2.15 -4.09 1.71
N THR A 164 -1.19 -4.41 2.55
CA THR A 164 -0.14 -5.38 2.27
C THR A 164 -0.16 -6.49 3.30
N LEU A 165 0.14 -7.71 2.88
CA LEU A 165 0.34 -8.82 3.82
C LEU A 165 1.50 -8.52 4.76
N TYR A 166 1.28 -8.67 6.06
CA TYR A 166 2.33 -8.45 7.06
C TYR A 166 3.26 -9.66 7.17
N TYR A 167 2.66 -10.85 7.26
CA TYR A 167 3.36 -12.14 7.35
C TYR A 167 2.39 -13.29 7.03
N LYS A 168 2.91 -14.51 7.02
CA LYS A 168 2.12 -15.75 6.93
C LYS A 168 2.51 -16.65 8.09
N LYS A 169 1.52 -17.31 8.70
CA LYS A 169 1.74 -18.26 9.79
C LYS A 169 0.83 -19.48 9.66
N SER A 170 1.35 -20.64 9.94
CA SER A 170 0.61 -21.91 9.90
C SER A 170 1.22 -22.91 10.90
N PRO A 171 0.45 -23.48 11.84
CA PRO A 171 -0.88 -23.03 12.28
C PRO A 171 -0.82 -21.80 13.22
N ASP A 172 -1.99 -21.22 13.54
CA ASP A 172 -2.10 -20.16 14.55
C ASP A 172 -3.39 -20.27 15.38
N VAL A 173 -3.44 -19.47 16.47
CA VAL A 173 -4.62 -19.31 17.32
C VAL A 173 -4.98 -17.84 17.36
N LEU A 174 -6.09 -17.48 16.70
CA LEU A 174 -6.62 -16.14 16.69
C LEU A 174 -7.40 -15.87 17.97
N ARG A 175 -7.08 -14.75 18.63
CA ARG A 175 -7.68 -14.37 19.91
C ARG A 175 -8.35 -13.02 19.80
N GLY A 176 -9.57 -12.94 20.34
CA GLY A 176 -10.25 -11.65 20.55
C GLY A 176 -9.65 -10.85 21.70
N THR A 177 -10.36 -9.79 22.10
CA THR A 177 -9.95 -8.93 23.20
C THR A 177 -9.86 -9.73 24.51
N MET A 178 -8.80 -9.49 25.28
CA MET A 178 -8.66 -10.08 26.62
C MET A 178 -9.64 -9.40 27.58
N LYS A 179 -10.45 -10.20 28.26
CA LYS A 179 -11.40 -9.75 29.27
C LYS A 179 -10.71 -9.49 30.62
N ALA A 180 -11.40 -8.82 31.54
CA ALA A 180 -10.88 -8.50 32.84
C ALA A 180 -10.55 -9.75 33.72
N ASP A 181 -11.17 -10.88 33.42
CA ASP A 181 -10.92 -12.16 34.09
C ASP A 181 -9.73 -12.96 33.50
N GLY A 182 -9.02 -12.38 32.55
CA GLY A 182 -7.88 -13.01 31.88
C GLY A 182 -8.22 -13.99 30.75
N THR A 183 -9.51 -14.20 30.46
CA THR A 183 -9.96 -14.99 29.32
C THR A 183 -10.07 -14.15 28.06
N TYR A 184 -10.07 -14.77 26.88
CA TYR A 184 -10.31 -14.06 25.62
C TYR A 184 -11.79 -14.06 25.26
N GLU A 185 -12.24 -13.06 24.50
CA GLU A 185 -13.60 -13.00 23.96
C GLU A 185 -13.90 -14.24 23.09
N TYR A 186 -12.91 -14.64 22.31
CA TYR A 186 -12.90 -15.89 21.55
C TYR A 186 -11.47 -16.39 21.36
N GLU A 187 -11.34 -17.67 21.09
CA GLU A 187 -10.13 -18.32 20.58
C GLU A 187 -10.52 -19.20 19.40
N SER A 188 -9.89 -18.97 18.24
CA SER A 188 -10.14 -19.72 17.02
C SER A 188 -8.84 -20.33 16.50
N LYS A 189 -8.76 -21.65 16.46
CA LYS A 189 -7.64 -22.35 15.83
C LYS A 189 -7.80 -22.32 14.33
N VAL A 190 -6.76 -21.91 13.62
CA VAL A 190 -6.70 -21.85 12.17
C VAL A 190 -5.44 -22.54 11.67
N GLU A 191 -5.51 -23.16 10.51
CA GLU A 191 -4.36 -23.80 9.88
C GLU A 191 -3.51 -22.78 9.10
N TYR A 192 -4.13 -21.70 8.60
CA TYR A 192 -3.48 -20.67 7.79
C TYR A 192 -3.91 -19.28 8.24
N TRP A 193 -2.93 -18.44 8.56
CA TRP A 193 -3.14 -17.06 8.96
C TRP A 193 -2.33 -16.10 8.10
N MET A 194 -2.98 -15.10 7.51
CA MET A 194 -2.40 -14.14 6.58
C MET A 194 -2.94 -12.74 6.88
N PRO A 195 -2.40 -12.03 7.90
CA PRO A 195 -2.88 -10.70 8.33
C PRO A 195 -2.45 -9.59 7.37
N PHE A 196 -3.32 -8.59 7.19
CA PHE A 196 -3.08 -7.45 6.32
C PHE A 196 -3.54 -6.09 6.90
N ASP A 197 -4.42 -6.08 7.91
CA ASP A 197 -4.92 -4.86 8.53
C ASP A 197 -5.08 -5.05 10.04
N GLY A 198 -4.07 -4.66 10.82
CA GLY A 198 -4.05 -4.87 12.26
C GLY A 198 -4.28 -6.35 12.63
N GLY A 199 -5.42 -6.62 13.25
CA GLY A 199 -5.86 -7.98 13.59
C GLY A 199 -6.76 -8.64 12.53
N ILE A 200 -6.94 -8.02 11.37
CA ILE A 200 -7.73 -8.54 10.26
C ILE A 200 -6.83 -9.25 9.26
N GLY A 201 -7.25 -10.41 8.77
CA GLY A 201 -6.50 -11.19 7.80
C GLY A 201 -7.35 -12.28 7.14
N PHE A 202 -6.75 -12.99 6.20
CA PHE A 202 -7.34 -14.20 5.64
C PHE A 202 -7.00 -15.41 6.50
N HIS A 203 -7.97 -16.30 6.68
CA HIS A 203 -7.75 -17.58 7.35
C HIS A 203 -8.82 -18.61 6.94
N ASP A 204 -8.52 -19.89 7.10
CA ASP A 204 -9.51 -20.96 6.97
C ASP A 204 -10.57 -20.88 8.07
N ALA A 205 -11.81 -21.21 7.74
CA ALA A 205 -12.94 -21.15 8.66
C ALA A 205 -13.84 -22.38 8.56
N SER A 206 -13.41 -23.48 9.19
CA SER A 206 -14.14 -24.75 9.19
C SER A 206 -15.52 -24.69 9.86
N TRP A 207 -15.77 -23.67 10.67
CA TRP A 207 -17.05 -23.42 11.35
C TRP A 207 -18.08 -22.71 10.46
N GLN A 208 -17.67 -22.17 9.30
CA GLN A 208 -18.59 -21.56 8.35
C GLN A 208 -19.25 -22.64 7.48
N PRO A 209 -20.58 -22.74 7.48
CA PRO A 209 -21.28 -23.77 6.69
C PRO A 209 -21.34 -23.44 5.19
N THR A 210 -21.25 -22.15 4.84
CA THR A 210 -21.29 -21.64 3.45
C THR A 210 -20.45 -20.40 3.33
N PHE A 211 -19.99 -20.10 2.12
CA PHE A 211 -19.23 -18.91 1.77
C PHE A 211 -19.95 -18.15 0.66
N GLY A 212 -19.64 -16.85 0.53
CA GLY A 212 -20.31 -15.97 -0.42
C GLY A 212 -21.69 -15.47 0.00
N GLY A 213 -22.35 -14.78 -0.91
CA GLY A 213 -23.72 -14.31 -0.76
C GLY A 213 -23.93 -13.34 0.39
N SER A 214 -25.04 -13.48 1.14
CA SER A 214 -25.44 -12.51 2.17
C SER A 214 -25.05 -12.88 3.61
N ARG A 215 -24.27 -13.94 3.79
CA ARG A 215 -23.95 -14.48 5.12
C ARG A 215 -23.23 -13.47 6.03
N TYR A 216 -22.36 -12.66 5.48
CA TYR A 216 -21.62 -11.62 6.20
C TYR A 216 -22.54 -10.59 6.88
N LYS A 217 -23.76 -10.40 6.41
CA LYS A 217 -24.70 -9.41 6.97
C LYS A 217 -25.07 -9.68 8.43
N SER A 218 -25.11 -10.95 8.84
CA SER A 218 -25.52 -11.35 10.20
C SER A 218 -24.63 -12.42 10.84
N HIS A 219 -23.88 -13.18 10.05
CA HIS A 219 -23.04 -14.29 10.50
C HIS A 219 -21.59 -14.14 10.01
N GLY A 220 -21.15 -12.91 9.79
CA GLY A 220 -19.78 -12.57 9.43
C GLY A 220 -18.80 -12.76 10.59
N SER A 221 -17.53 -12.55 10.30
CA SER A 221 -16.42 -12.62 11.24
C SER A 221 -16.33 -11.36 12.13
N HIS A 222 -15.26 -11.25 12.90
CA HIS A 222 -14.89 -10.02 13.63
C HIS A 222 -13.99 -9.08 12.77
N GLY A 223 -14.15 -9.13 11.44
CA GLY A 223 -13.38 -8.32 10.48
C GLY A 223 -12.57 -9.17 9.50
N CYS A 224 -12.15 -10.36 9.87
CA CYS A 224 -11.36 -11.24 9.03
C CYS A 224 -12.11 -11.73 7.78
N VAL A 225 -11.36 -12.06 6.74
CA VAL A 225 -11.86 -12.72 5.52
C VAL A 225 -11.75 -14.24 5.71
N ASN A 226 -12.88 -14.86 6.01
CA ASN A 226 -13.00 -16.30 6.24
C ASN A 226 -13.01 -17.04 4.91
N LEU A 227 -12.06 -17.94 4.70
CA LEU A 227 -11.92 -18.75 3.50
C LEU A 227 -12.43 -20.18 3.73
N PRO A 228 -12.93 -20.85 2.68
CA PRO A 228 -13.13 -22.28 2.71
C PRO A 228 -11.83 -23.02 3.10
N PRO A 229 -11.89 -24.06 3.96
CA PRO A 229 -10.70 -24.84 4.33
C PRO A 229 -9.95 -25.47 3.14
N SER A 230 -10.65 -25.72 2.04
CA SER A 230 -10.05 -26.23 0.79
C SER A 230 -9.31 -25.15 -0.01
N VAL A 231 -9.59 -23.87 0.25
CA VAL A 231 -9.07 -22.71 -0.46
C VAL A 231 -7.85 -22.10 0.24
N ALA A 232 -7.90 -22.01 1.57
CA ALA A 232 -6.87 -21.35 2.35
C ALA A 232 -5.44 -21.88 2.11
N PRO A 233 -5.17 -23.21 2.00
CA PRO A 233 -3.84 -23.72 1.70
C PRO A 233 -3.31 -23.23 0.35
N LYS A 234 -4.15 -23.23 -0.69
CA LYS A 234 -3.77 -22.77 -2.02
C LYS A 234 -3.44 -21.26 -2.01
N MET A 235 -4.28 -20.46 -1.37
CA MET A 235 -4.00 -19.04 -1.18
C MET A 235 -2.69 -18.82 -0.43
N TYR A 236 -2.47 -19.55 0.67
CA TYR A 236 -1.26 -19.45 1.48
C TYR A 236 0.01 -19.77 0.68
N GLU A 237 -0.03 -20.69 -0.27
CA GLU A 237 1.07 -21.00 -1.17
C GLU A 237 1.33 -19.88 -2.18
N LEU A 238 0.28 -19.34 -2.77
CA LEU A 238 0.35 -18.39 -3.88
C LEU A 238 0.73 -16.97 -3.46
N VAL A 239 0.24 -16.49 -2.29
CA VAL A 239 0.42 -15.09 -1.90
C VAL A 239 1.81 -14.81 -1.36
N TYR A 240 2.36 -13.65 -1.75
CA TYR A 240 3.63 -13.10 -1.25
C TYR A 240 3.37 -12.01 -0.21
N LEU A 241 4.35 -11.72 0.66
CA LEU A 241 4.19 -10.73 1.73
C LEU A 241 3.95 -9.29 1.22
N SER A 242 4.38 -8.97 0.01
CA SER A 242 4.19 -7.67 -0.62
C SER A 242 2.92 -7.55 -1.46
N LEU A 243 2.06 -8.57 -1.45
CA LEU A 243 0.84 -8.57 -2.25
C LEU A 243 -0.16 -7.55 -1.71
N ILE A 244 -0.80 -6.80 -2.61
CA ILE A 244 -1.78 -5.75 -2.30
C ILE A 244 -3.18 -6.34 -2.28
N HIS A 245 -3.98 -5.85 -1.34
CA HIS A 245 -5.40 -6.17 -1.21
C HIS A 245 -6.21 -4.91 -1.51
N ILE A 246 -7.26 -5.06 -2.29
CA ILE A 246 -8.15 -3.96 -2.67
C ILE A 246 -9.57 -4.27 -2.24
#